data_fd5e4b1de6432a86429413cdd2d5bc2a
#
_entry.id   fd5e4b1de6432a86429413cdd2d5bc2a
#
_cell.length_a   1.000
_cell.length_b   1.000
_cell.length_c   1.000
_cell.angle_alpha   90.00
_cell.angle_beta   90.00
_cell.angle_gamma   90.00
#
_symmetry.space_group_name_H-M   'P 1'
#
loop_
_entity.id
_entity.type
_entity.pdbx_description
1 polymer ?
#
loop_
_entity_poly.entity_id
_entity_poly.type
_entity_poly.pdbx_seq_one_letter_code
_entity_poly.pdbx_strand_id
1 'polypeptide(L)'
;MYTFKELKRATKQDAVSLPKLKVALLGDTATQLLATAIKGEGILRNYNIELWEAEYNQVERQIMDPTSDYYQFEPDYTIIFHSTHKLLEKHSLVNSNLQSKLADDRLDFVRLLCEQGIGRVIYYNYPEIEDTIWGSYATKVQSSFTYQLTKLNYELMNISQAYPNFFICNLAGISAKYGRNFMFDSSVYVNTEIILSLDALPIISSRTIDIIAAIQGKFKKCLILDLDNTIWGGVVGDDGWENIQVGHGLGIGKAFTEFQEWVKKLKNRGIIIAVCSKNDEGKAKEPFEKNPEMVLKLDDIAVFVANWENKADNIRTIQRTLNIGFDSMVFLDDNPFERNMVREHVSGVTVPELPEDPGDYLEYLYTLNLFETASFSEDDKNRTKQYQIEAKRVSLQQSFTNEAEFLKSLDMVSEVKGFDKFNTPRVAQLSQRSNQFNLRTVRYTEAEIAAIESDLHYATFSFTLADRFGDNGLICVIILEKQDTETLFINTWFMSCRVLKRGMENFTLNTLVDYARSNGFKRIIGEYLPSAKNQMVEGHYPHLGFSKIEGGDNAAKYVLDVETYEEKECYITKK
;
A
#
# COMPACT_ATOMS: atom_id res chain seq x y z
N MET A 1 14.10 -5.26 -13.98
CA MET A 1 14.78 -5.11 -12.67
C MET A 1 16.13 -4.46 -12.90
N TYR A 2 16.51 -3.48 -12.08
CA TYR A 2 17.80 -2.79 -12.21
C TYR A 2 18.95 -3.68 -11.72
N THR A 3 20.14 -3.45 -12.23
CA THR A 3 21.40 -4.03 -11.71
C THR A 3 21.94 -3.15 -10.58
N PHE A 4 22.80 -3.68 -9.71
CA PHE A 4 23.47 -2.88 -8.68
C PHE A 4 24.27 -1.68 -9.26
N LYS A 5 24.85 -1.85 -10.46
CA LYS A 5 25.56 -0.78 -11.17
C LYS A 5 24.64 0.39 -11.55
N GLU A 6 23.44 0.09 -11.99
CA GLU A 6 22.41 1.10 -12.30
C GLU A 6 21.91 1.81 -11.04
N LEU A 7 21.66 1.06 -9.96
CA LEU A 7 21.30 1.65 -8.66
C LEU A 7 22.41 2.58 -8.15
N LYS A 8 23.67 2.15 -8.20
CA LYS A 8 24.82 2.99 -7.82
C LYS A 8 24.95 4.24 -8.71
N ARG A 9 24.61 4.14 -10.01
CA ARG A 9 24.57 5.30 -10.90
C ARG A 9 23.44 6.26 -10.53
N ALA A 10 22.28 5.73 -10.16
CA ALA A 10 21.13 6.53 -9.75
C ALA A 10 21.42 7.41 -8.53
N THR A 11 22.26 6.97 -7.58
CA THR A 11 22.64 7.80 -6.41
C THR A 11 23.38 9.10 -6.75
N LYS A 12 23.83 9.27 -8.00
CA LYS A 12 24.49 10.49 -8.48
C LYS A 12 23.53 11.50 -9.12
N GLN A 13 22.26 11.14 -9.27
CA GLN A 13 21.24 12.04 -9.82
C GLN A 13 20.83 13.08 -8.78
N ASP A 14 20.45 14.26 -9.26
CA ASP A 14 19.89 15.28 -8.38
C ASP A 14 18.50 14.83 -7.88
N ALA A 15 18.36 14.73 -6.58
CA ALA A 15 17.16 14.28 -5.89
C ALA A 15 16.56 15.36 -4.98
N VAL A 16 17.05 16.59 -5.02
CA VAL A 16 16.65 17.68 -4.11
C VAL A 16 15.16 17.98 -4.19
N SER A 17 14.56 17.87 -5.38
CA SER A 17 13.12 18.09 -5.60
C SER A 17 12.23 16.93 -5.22
N LEU A 18 12.78 15.76 -4.89
CA LEU A 18 12.02 14.58 -4.53
C LEU A 18 11.60 14.59 -3.05
N PRO A 19 10.48 13.95 -2.69
CA PRO A 19 10.09 13.79 -1.29
C PRO A 19 11.19 13.15 -0.45
N LYS A 20 11.61 13.86 0.60
CA LYS A 20 12.67 13.43 1.50
C LYS A 20 12.14 12.41 2.50
N LEU A 21 12.88 11.32 2.71
CA LEU A 21 12.62 10.30 3.73
C LEU A 21 13.90 10.03 4.51
N LYS A 22 13.82 10.12 5.83
CA LYS A 22 14.91 9.76 6.73
C LYS A 22 14.87 8.26 7.03
N VAL A 23 15.92 7.56 6.66
CA VAL A 23 16.02 6.10 6.83
C VAL A 23 17.27 5.78 7.64
N ALA A 24 17.10 5.14 8.80
CA ALA A 24 18.20 4.56 9.55
C ALA A 24 18.42 3.10 9.13
N LEU A 25 19.65 2.73 8.79
CA LEU A 25 20.06 1.36 8.49
C LEU A 25 21.03 0.88 9.57
N LEU A 26 20.64 -0.15 10.30
CA LEU A 26 21.45 -0.75 11.35
C LEU A 26 21.69 -2.24 11.02
N GLY A 27 22.94 -2.65 11.05
CA GLY A 27 23.32 -4.03 10.73
C GLY A 27 24.45 -4.57 11.59
N ASP A 28 24.52 -5.91 11.66
CA ASP A 28 25.58 -6.65 12.35
C ASP A 28 26.73 -7.05 11.41
N THR A 29 26.68 -6.62 10.15
CA THR A 29 27.67 -6.88 9.10
C THR A 29 27.86 -5.61 8.27
N ALA A 30 28.74 -5.65 7.24
CA ALA A 30 28.96 -4.52 6.32
C ALA A 30 27.69 -4.24 5.48
N THR A 31 27.10 -3.06 5.66
CA THR A 31 25.82 -2.64 5.05
C THR A 31 25.96 -1.57 3.96
N GLN A 32 27.14 -1.04 3.67
CA GLN A 32 27.38 0.08 2.76
C GLN A 32 26.85 -0.15 1.33
N LEU A 33 26.95 -1.40 0.83
CA LEU A 33 26.40 -1.76 -0.48
C LEU A 33 24.87 -1.82 -0.47
N LEU A 34 24.29 -2.32 0.61
CA LEU A 34 22.84 -2.31 0.82
C LEU A 34 22.32 -0.87 0.92
N ALA A 35 23.00 0.00 1.68
CA ALA A 35 22.67 1.42 1.77
C ALA A 35 22.68 2.09 0.39
N THR A 36 23.71 1.80 -0.42
CA THR A 36 23.81 2.30 -1.80
C THR A 36 22.66 1.81 -2.67
N ALA A 37 22.29 0.54 -2.56
CA ALA A 37 21.19 -0.05 -3.33
C ALA A 37 19.83 0.58 -2.93
N ILE A 38 19.55 0.74 -1.62
CA ILE A 38 18.32 1.36 -1.12
C ILE A 38 18.20 2.81 -1.59
N LYS A 39 19.29 3.61 -1.50
CA LYS A 39 19.30 4.98 -2.01
C LYS A 39 19.03 5.03 -3.52
N GLY A 40 19.70 4.19 -4.30
CA GLY A 40 19.53 4.13 -5.75
C GLY A 40 18.12 3.74 -6.17
N GLU A 41 17.57 2.70 -5.56
CA GLU A 41 16.18 2.28 -5.80
C GLU A 41 15.18 3.36 -5.38
N GLY A 42 15.44 4.05 -4.25
CA GLY A 42 14.63 5.17 -3.79
C GLY A 42 14.53 6.26 -4.86
N ILE A 43 15.66 6.71 -5.41
CA ILE A 43 15.70 7.77 -6.45
C ILE A 43 14.93 7.33 -7.70
N LEU A 44 15.12 6.10 -8.17
CA LEU A 44 14.41 5.57 -9.33
C LEU A 44 12.90 5.42 -9.10
N ARG A 45 12.48 5.41 -7.84
CA ARG A 45 11.07 5.37 -7.39
C ARG A 45 10.57 6.73 -6.89
N ASN A 46 11.26 7.82 -7.24
CA ASN A 46 10.93 9.19 -6.89
C ASN A 46 10.90 9.46 -5.37
N TYR A 47 11.93 8.98 -4.66
CA TYR A 47 12.19 9.31 -3.26
C TYR A 47 13.62 9.84 -3.10
N ASN A 48 13.80 10.88 -2.30
CA ASN A 48 15.10 11.31 -1.80
C ASN A 48 15.35 10.67 -0.43
N ILE A 49 16.11 9.56 -0.41
CA ILE A 49 16.41 8.84 0.83
C ILE A 49 17.65 9.45 1.49
N GLU A 50 17.42 10.21 2.58
CA GLU A 50 18.47 10.57 3.52
C GLU A 50 18.71 9.36 4.43
N LEU A 51 19.78 8.61 4.15
CA LEU A 51 20.09 7.39 4.87
C LEU A 51 21.23 7.65 5.84
N TRP A 52 20.97 7.41 7.13
CA TRP A 52 21.96 7.28 8.17
C TRP A 52 22.28 5.79 8.39
N GLU A 53 23.55 5.46 8.48
CA GLU A 53 24.03 4.09 8.66
C GLU A 53 24.75 3.99 9.99
N ALA A 54 24.34 3.05 10.85
CA ALA A 54 25.02 2.80 12.11
C ALA A 54 26.40 2.20 11.86
N GLU A 55 27.35 2.49 12.73
CA GLU A 55 28.64 1.82 12.73
C GLU A 55 28.45 0.30 12.93
N TYR A 56 29.42 -0.44 12.42
CA TYR A 56 29.43 -1.91 12.48
C TYR A 56 29.12 -2.45 13.89
N ASN A 57 28.18 -3.40 13.96
CA ASN A 57 27.79 -4.12 15.16
C ASN A 57 27.35 -3.22 16.36
N GLN A 58 26.72 -2.08 16.06
CA GLN A 58 26.23 -1.14 17.07
C GLN A 58 24.70 -1.15 17.22
N VAL A 59 24.01 -2.14 16.64
CA VAL A 59 22.53 -2.17 16.56
C VAL A 59 21.90 -2.04 17.95
N GLU A 60 22.25 -2.93 18.88
CA GLU A 60 21.67 -2.94 20.22
C GLU A 60 22.00 -1.66 21.00
N ARG A 61 23.24 -1.18 20.89
CA ARG A 61 23.67 0.07 21.57
C ARG A 61 22.89 1.27 21.08
N GLN A 62 22.72 1.41 19.76
CA GLN A 62 22.01 2.55 19.17
C GLN A 62 20.54 2.58 19.59
N ILE A 63 19.90 1.44 19.74
CA ILE A 63 18.49 1.32 20.15
C ILE A 63 18.31 1.49 21.67
N MET A 64 19.25 0.99 22.50
CA MET A 64 19.12 1.01 23.95
C MET A 64 19.54 2.35 24.59
N ASP A 65 20.34 3.17 23.89
CA ASP A 65 20.80 4.46 24.39
C ASP A 65 19.96 5.60 23.81
N PRO A 66 19.05 6.21 24.59
CA PRO A 66 18.20 7.32 24.11
C PRO A 66 18.99 8.57 23.67
N THR A 67 20.28 8.65 24.00
CA THR A 67 21.16 9.76 23.60
C THR A 67 21.98 9.45 22.34
N SER A 68 21.79 8.29 21.74
CA SER A 68 22.54 7.83 20.57
C SER A 68 22.26 8.70 19.31
N ASP A 69 23.14 8.59 18.33
CA ASP A 69 22.99 9.26 17.04
C ASP A 69 21.73 8.81 16.30
N TYR A 70 21.25 7.58 16.55
CA TYR A 70 19.99 7.08 16.03
C TYR A 70 18.80 7.94 16.46
N TYR A 71 18.68 8.26 17.74
CA TYR A 71 17.60 9.12 18.25
C TYR A 71 17.77 10.57 17.82
N GLN A 72 18.99 11.08 17.70
CA GLN A 72 19.26 12.42 17.17
C GLN A 72 18.93 12.56 15.68
N PHE A 73 19.05 11.48 14.92
CA PHE A 73 18.71 11.46 13.49
C PHE A 73 17.19 11.51 13.25
N GLU A 74 16.37 11.01 14.17
CA GLU A 74 14.90 10.95 14.07
C GLU A 74 14.41 10.32 12.77
N PRO A 75 14.65 9.02 12.52
CA PRO A 75 14.28 8.36 11.28
C PRO A 75 12.77 8.20 11.11
N ASP A 76 12.28 8.35 9.86
CA ASP A 76 10.92 7.95 9.47
C ASP A 76 10.80 6.42 9.41
N TYR A 77 11.90 5.76 8.99
CA TYR A 77 12.01 4.31 8.84
C TYR A 77 13.31 3.80 9.45
N THR A 78 13.22 2.72 10.20
CA THR A 78 14.35 2.00 10.78
C THR A 78 14.47 0.64 10.12
N ILE A 79 15.55 0.40 9.37
CA ILE A 79 15.84 -0.87 8.73
C ILE A 79 16.84 -1.64 9.57
N ILE A 80 16.49 -2.87 9.95
CA ILE A 80 17.36 -3.77 10.72
C ILE A 80 17.78 -4.95 9.85
N PHE A 81 19.08 -5.09 9.66
CA PHE A 81 19.69 -6.22 8.98
C PHE A 81 20.59 -7.01 9.93
N HIS A 82 20.04 -8.01 10.60
CA HIS A 82 20.80 -9.02 11.31
C HIS A 82 21.02 -10.24 10.42
N SER A 83 22.27 -10.63 10.24
CA SER A 83 22.61 -11.74 9.34
C SER A 83 22.45 -13.11 10.00
N THR A 84 22.01 -14.09 9.20
CA THR A 84 21.97 -15.48 9.66
C THR A 84 23.37 -16.02 10.00
N HIS A 85 24.41 -15.50 9.32
CA HIS A 85 25.80 -15.92 9.57
C HIS A 85 26.28 -15.52 10.95
N LYS A 86 26.03 -14.26 11.38
CA LYS A 86 26.36 -13.80 12.73
C LYS A 86 25.54 -14.51 13.81
N LEU A 87 24.28 -14.84 13.48
CA LEU A 87 23.44 -15.63 14.37
C LEU A 87 23.99 -17.06 14.56
N LEU A 88 24.44 -17.71 13.46
CA LEU A 88 25.08 -19.02 13.50
C LEU A 88 26.43 -18.99 14.25
N GLU A 89 27.24 -17.95 14.02
CA GLU A 89 28.49 -17.74 14.76
C GLU A 89 28.22 -17.66 16.27
N LYS A 90 27.26 -16.79 16.69
CA LYS A 90 26.85 -16.69 18.10
C LYS A 90 26.37 -18.02 18.67
N HIS A 91 25.55 -18.76 17.92
CA HIS A 91 25.06 -20.08 18.30
C HIS A 91 26.23 -21.07 18.54
N SER A 92 27.26 -21.06 17.70
CA SER A 92 28.38 -21.97 17.76
C SER A 92 29.33 -21.69 18.94
N LEU A 93 29.34 -20.47 19.45
CA LEU A 93 30.23 -20.05 20.56
C LEU A 93 29.68 -20.35 21.97
N VAL A 94 28.42 -20.75 22.08
CA VAL A 94 27.76 -20.94 23.37
C VAL A 94 27.38 -22.39 23.62
N ASN A 95 27.15 -22.76 24.90
CA ASN A 95 26.72 -24.10 25.27
C ASN A 95 25.25 -24.38 24.91
N SER A 96 24.81 -25.64 24.94
CA SER A 96 23.47 -26.06 24.51
C SER A 96 22.31 -25.41 25.27
N ASN A 97 22.49 -25.00 26.53
CA ASN A 97 21.47 -24.29 27.30
C ASN A 97 21.25 -22.87 26.75
N LEU A 98 22.30 -22.18 26.33
CA LEU A 98 22.22 -20.86 25.69
C LEU A 98 21.80 -20.98 24.22
N GLN A 99 22.26 -22.05 23.52
CA GLN A 99 21.81 -22.35 22.16
C GLN A 99 20.28 -22.45 22.07
N SER A 100 19.66 -23.15 23.07
CA SER A 100 18.18 -23.30 23.11
C SER A 100 17.40 -22.02 23.38
N LYS A 101 18.07 -20.92 23.77
CA LYS A 101 17.49 -19.61 24.01
C LYS A 101 17.76 -18.59 22.90
N LEU A 102 18.51 -18.94 21.88
CA LEU A 102 18.97 -18.03 20.83
C LEU A 102 17.83 -17.25 20.18
N ALA A 103 16.72 -17.93 19.87
CA ALA A 103 15.54 -17.29 19.30
C ALA A 103 14.89 -16.31 20.31
N ASP A 104 14.71 -16.75 21.56
CA ASP A 104 14.06 -15.94 22.60
C ASP A 104 14.85 -14.66 22.89
N ASP A 105 16.17 -14.76 23.05
CA ASP A 105 17.06 -13.62 23.27
C ASP A 105 16.98 -12.60 22.11
N ARG A 106 16.88 -13.06 20.88
CA ARG A 106 16.73 -12.18 19.71
C ARG A 106 15.33 -11.55 19.66
N LEU A 107 14.29 -12.32 19.99
CA LEU A 107 12.91 -11.83 20.01
C LEU A 107 12.68 -10.80 21.10
N ASP A 108 13.35 -10.93 22.26
CA ASP A 108 13.28 -9.92 23.32
C ASP A 108 13.87 -8.58 22.86
N PHE A 109 14.98 -8.61 22.12
CA PHE A 109 15.51 -7.41 21.48
C PHE A 109 14.53 -6.82 20.44
N VAL A 110 13.88 -7.66 19.61
CA VAL A 110 12.92 -7.18 18.61
C VAL A 110 11.70 -6.54 19.27
N ARG A 111 11.20 -7.08 20.38
CA ARG A 111 10.12 -6.44 21.16
C ARG A 111 10.54 -5.07 21.70
N LEU A 112 11.74 -5.00 22.29
CA LEU A 112 12.31 -3.74 22.75
C LEU A 112 12.42 -2.71 21.60
N LEU A 113 12.88 -3.13 20.43
CA LEU A 113 12.94 -2.30 19.23
C LEU A 113 11.56 -1.78 18.81
N CYS A 114 10.51 -2.63 18.88
CA CYS A 114 9.15 -2.21 18.56
C CYS A 114 8.57 -1.19 19.55
N GLU A 115 8.99 -1.25 20.82
CA GLU A 115 8.53 -0.37 21.91
C GLU A 115 9.29 0.94 21.99
N GLN A 116 10.59 0.93 21.71
CA GLN A 116 11.49 2.08 21.88
C GLN A 116 11.96 2.70 20.55
N GLY A 117 11.90 1.93 19.46
CA GLY A 117 12.35 2.39 18.14
C GLY A 117 11.50 3.55 17.61
N ILE A 118 12.16 4.46 16.89
CA ILE A 118 11.50 5.59 16.24
C ILE A 118 11.02 5.20 14.85
N GLY A 119 9.85 5.71 14.48
CA GLY A 119 9.29 5.55 13.15
C GLY A 119 8.77 4.13 12.90
N ARG A 120 8.85 3.69 11.65
CA ARG A 120 8.40 2.37 11.21
C ARG A 120 9.59 1.44 11.04
N VAL A 121 9.52 0.27 11.64
CA VAL A 121 10.60 -0.72 11.63
C VAL A 121 10.42 -1.67 10.45
N ILE A 122 11.43 -1.83 9.61
CA ILE A 122 11.53 -2.85 8.57
C ILE A 122 12.63 -3.82 8.98
N TYR A 123 12.23 -5.00 9.41
CA TYR A 123 13.13 -6.04 9.87
C TYR A 123 13.33 -7.10 8.79
N TYR A 124 14.59 -7.40 8.47
CA TYR A 124 14.90 -8.46 7.52
C TYR A 124 14.92 -9.80 8.25
N ASN A 125 14.03 -10.73 7.86
CA ASN A 125 14.03 -12.06 8.41
C ASN A 125 15.22 -12.89 7.90
N TYR A 126 15.43 -14.06 8.46
CA TYR A 126 16.66 -14.83 8.33
C TYR A 126 16.55 -15.89 7.23
N PRO A 127 17.32 -15.80 6.12
CA PRO A 127 17.53 -16.90 5.19
C PRO A 127 18.08 -18.13 5.90
N GLU A 128 17.63 -19.31 5.49
CA GLU A 128 18.08 -20.56 6.10
C GLU A 128 19.55 -20.85 5.80
N ILE A 129 20.29 -21.31 6.83
CA ILE A 129 21.60 -21.94 6.71
C ILE A 129 21.49 -23.30 7.37
N GLU A 130 21.61 -24.34 6.56
CA GLU A 130 21.68 -25.72 7.05
C GLU A 130 23.13 -26.07 7.45
N ASP A 131 23.39 -26.15 8.73
CA ASP A 131 24.73 -26.48 9.28
C ASP A 131 25.07 -27.97 9.21
N THR A 132 24.10 -28.82 8.86
CA THR A 132 24.19 -30.28 8.71
C THR A 132 24.66 -31.07 9.95
N ILE A 133 24.90 -30.40 11.09
CA ILE A 133 25.41 -31.04 12.31
C ILE A 133 24.49 -32.19 12.80
N TRP A 134 23.18 -31.92 12.76
CA TRP A 134 22.15 -32.89 13.14
C TRP A 134 21.44 -33.51 11.95
N GLY A 135 21.72 -33.08 10.72
CA GLY A 135 20.94 -33.45 9.53
C GLY A 135 19.44 -33.30 9.77
N SER A 136 18.64 -34.22 9.27
CA SER A 136 17.17 -34.19 9.45
C SER A 136 16.72 -34.31 10.93
N TYR A 137 17.57 -34.74 11.83
CA TYR A 137 17.26 -34.84 13.25
C TYR A 137 17.27 -33.50 13.98
N ALA A 138 17.82 -32.44 13.33
CA ALA A 138 17.85 -31.07 13.85
C ALA A 138 16.48 -30.58 14.35
N THR A 139 15.41 -30.96 13.66
CA THR A 139 14.04 -30.60 14.01
C THR A 139 13.53 -31.13 15.35
N LYS A 140 14.22 -32.15 15.91
CA LYS A 140 13.91 -32.77 17.21
C LYS A 140 14.86 -32.31 18.34
N VAL A 141 15.81 -31.43 18.04
CA VAL A 141 16.78 -30.91 18.99
C VAL A 141 16.57 -29.40 19.17
N GLN A 142 16.01 -28.99 20.30
CA GLN A 142 15.68 -27.57 20.57
C GLN A 142 16.91 -26.65 20.52
N SER A 143 18.10 -27.18 20.89
CA SER A 143 19.35 -26.42 20.82
C SER A 143 20.00 -26.43 19.44
N SER A 144 19.42 -27.09 18.42
CA SER A 144 19.95 -27.02 17.06
C SER A 144 19.70 -25.64 16.43
N PHE A 145 20.63 -25.24 15.56
CA PHE A 145 20.48 -23.96 14.86
C PHE A 145 19.22 -23.91 13.98
N THR A 146 18.95 -24.99 13.25
CA THR A 146 17.73 -25.10 12.41
C THR A 146 16.45 -24.89 13.22
N TYR A 147 16.34 -25.53 14.41
CA TYR A 147 15.17 -25.35 15.28
C TYR A 147 15.02 -23.90 15.73
N GLN A 148 16.11 -23.31 16.21
CA GLN A 148 16.11 -21.93 16.72
C GLN A 148 15.81 -20.91 15.61
N LEU A 149 16.38 -21.08 14.43
CA LEU A 149 16.15 -20.20 13.28
C LEU A 149 14.70 -20.26 12.79
N THR A 150 14.14 -21.48 12.69
CA THR A 150 12.73 -21.67 12.29
C THR A 150 11.79 -21.05 13.31
N LYS A 151 12.03 -21.28 14.61
CA LYS A 151 11.28 -20.63 15.70
C LYS A 151 11.35 -19.12 15.60
N LEU A 152 12.55 -18.57 15.41
CA LEU A 152 12.75 -17.12 15.30
C LEU A 152 11.95 -16.52 14.13
N ASN A 153 12.05 -17.08 12.93
CA ASN A 153 11.30 -16.59 11.77
C ASN A 153 9.79 -16.70 11.97
N TYR A 154 9.30 -17.75 12.61
CA TYR A 154 7.88 -17.90 12.93
C TYR A 154 7.41 -16.84 13.95
N GLU A 155 8.15 -16.66 15.03
CA GLU A 155 7.79 -15.70 16.08
C GLU A 155 7.90 -14.23 15.61
N LEU A 156 8.78 -13.91 14.67
CA LEU A 156 8.81 -12.59 14.01
C LEU A 156 7.48 -12.26 13.33
N MET A 157 6.80 -13.26 12.73
CA MET A 157 5.46 -13.04 12.15
C MET A 157 4.43 -12.74 13.25
N ASN A 158 4.51 -13.39 14.40
CA ASN A 158 3.64 -13.13 15.55
C ASN A 158 3.86 -11.70 16.10
N ILE A 159 5.13 -11.26 16.20
CA ILE A 159 5.47 -9.89 16.58
C ILE A 159 4.88 -8.88 15.57
N SER A 160 4.98 -9.16 14.26
CA SER A 160 4.45 -8.24 13.24
C SER A 160 2.92 -8.09 13.29
N GLN A 161 2.20 -9.07 13.84
CA GLN A 161 0.76 -8.95 14.10
C GLN A 161 0.45 -8.12 15.34
N ALA A 162 1.35 -8.14 16.34
CA ALA A 162 1.16 -7.44 17.60
C ALA A 162 1.58 -5.94 17.52
N TYR A 163 2.52 -5.60 16.65
CA TYR A 163 3.08 -4.25 16.52
C TYR A 163 2.84 -3.66 15.12
N PRO A 164 1.85 -2.76 14.96
CA PRO A 164 1.48 -2.17 13.66
C PRO A 164 2.59 -1.36 12.97
N ASN A 165 3.61 -0.93 13.71
CA ASN A 165 4.78 -0.22 13.18
C ASN A 165 5.91 -1.14 12.73
N PHE A 166 5.76 -2.46 12.85
CA PHE A 166 6.78 -3.45 12.53
C PHE A 166 6.43 -4.22 11.24
N PHE A 167 7.34 -4.21 10.27
CA PHE A 167 7.18 -4.84 8.97
C PHE A 167 8.34 -5.79 8.70
N ILE A 168 8.07 -6.92 8.06
CA ILE A 168 9.08 -7.91 7.70
C ILE A 168 9.41 -7.81 6.20
N CYS A 169 10.68 -7.53 5.88
CA CYS A 169 11.21 -7.78 4.55
C CYS A 169 11.67 -9.25 4.47
N ASN A 170 10.99 -10.04 3.63
CA ASN A 170 11.14 -11.50 3.61
C ASN A 170 12.37 -11.96 2.83
N LEU A 171 13.58 -11.84 3.43
CA LEU A 171 14.81 -12.37 2.83
C LEU A 171 14.81 -13.90 2.71
N ALA A 172 14.21 -14.61 3.67
CA ALA A 172 14.07 -16.06 3.60
C ALA A 172 13.29 -16.49 2.35
N GLY A 173 12.20 -15.80 2.01
CA GLY A 173 11.44 -16.04 0.79
C GLY A 173 12.23 -15.72 -0.48
N ILE A 174 13.01 -14.64 -0.49
CA ILE A 174 13.89 -14.30 -1.62
C ILE A 174 14.95 -15.41 -1.78
N SER A 175 15.58 -15.84 -0.69
CA SER A 175 16.56 -16.92 -0.72
C SER A 175 15.98 -18.26 -1.20
N ALA A 176 14.76 -18.59 -0.77
CA ALA A 176 14.06 -19.80 -1.24
C ALA A 176 13.79 -19.77 -2.74
N LYS A 177 13.48 -18.58 -3.30
CA LYS A 177 13.18 -18.43 -4.72
C LYS A 177 14.43 -18.46 -5.60
N TYR A 178 15.45 -17.70 -5.25
CA TYR A 178 16.64 -17.51 -6.10
C TYR A 178 17.82 -18.43 -5.74
N GLY A 179 17.74 -19.11 -4.60
CA GLY A 179 18.78 -19.97 -4.07
C GLY A 179 19.84 -19.23 -3.24
N ARG A 180 20.47 -19.95 -2.31
CA ARG A 180 21.48 -19.37 -1.41
C ARG A 180 22.71 -18.86 -2.15
N ASN A 181 23.15 -19.54 -3.20
CA ASN A 181 24.33 -19.13 -3.99
C ASN A 181 24.10 -17.81 -4.74
N PHE A 182 22.85 -17.46 -5.04
CA PHE A 182 22.50 -16.14 -5.58
C PHE A 182 22.58 -15.05 -4.50
N MET A 183 22.18 -15.38 -3.27
CA MET A 183 22.11 -14.41 -2.17
C MET A 183 23.45 -14.11 -1.52
N PHE A 184 24.38 -15.06 -1.54
CA PHE A 184 25.59 -15.06 -0.72
C PHE A 184 26.82 -15.54 -1.49
N ASP A 185 27.93 -14.79 -1.33
CA ASP A 185 29.24 -15.15 -1.85
C ASP A 185 30.24 -15.34 -0.69
N SER A 186 30.64 -16.58 -0.43
CA SER A 186 31.55 -16.91 0.66
C SER A 186 32.93 -16.28 0.52
N SER A 187 33.42 -16.11 -0.71
CA SER A 187 34.73 -15.51 -0.96
C SER A 187 34.74 -14.00 -0.66
N VAL A 188 33.63 -13.33 -0.93
CA VAL A 188 33.46 -11.91 -0.57
C VAL A 188 33.30 -11.80 0.95
N TYR A 189 32.46 -12.64 1.55
CA TYR A 189 32.16 -12.58 2.99
C TYR A 189 33.43 -12.69 3.86
N VAL A 190 34.27 -13.72 3.64
CA VAL A 190 35.44 -13.95 4.49
C VAL A 190 36.50 -12.83 4.40
N ASN A 191 36.47 -12.03 3.36
CA ASN A 191 37.40 -10.93 3.17
C ASN A 191 36.86 -9.56 3.58
N THR A 192 35.53 -9.38 3.63
CA THR A 192 34.90 -8.06 3.75
C THR A 192 33.73 -8.00 4.72
N GLU A 193 33.28 -9.14 5.21
CA GLU A 193 32.02 -9.29 5.98
C GLU A 193 30.75 -8.79 5.24
N ILE A 194 30.81 -8.66 3.93
CA ILE A 194 29.63 -8.38 3.10
C ILE A 194 28.90 -9.70 2.88
N ILE A 195 27.67 -9.80 3.41
CA ILE A 195 26.84 -11.00 3.35
C ILE A 195 26.07 -11.09 2.03
N LEU A 196 25.47 -9.99 1.59
CA LEU A 196 24.60 -9.98 0.43
C LEU A 196 25.38 -9.81 -0.85
N SER A 197 25.16 -10.69 -1.82
CA SER A 197 25.78 -10.60 -3.14
C SER A 197 25.31 -9.34 -3.90
N LEU A 198 26.11 -8.87 -4.84
CA LEU A 198 25.77 -7.73 -5.70
C LEU A 198 24.48 -7.97 -6.53
N ASP A 199 24.21 -9.22 -6.89
CA ASP A 199 23.04 -9.60 -7.69
C ASP A 199 21.76 -9.65 -6.86
N ALA A 200 21.87 -9.92 -5.55
CA ALA A 200 20.73 -9.94 -4.62
C ALA A 200 20.30 -8.52 -4.18
N LEU A 201 21.24 -7.57 -4.10
CA LEU A 201 20.97 -6.23 -3.59
C LEU A 201 19.85 -5.49 -4.33
N PRO A 202 19.72 -5.55 -5.67
CA PRO A 202 18.61 -4.90 -6.39
C PRO A 202 17.25 -5.46 -5.98
N ILE A 203 17.13 -6.78 -5.80
CA ILE A 203 15.88 -7.42 -5.39
C ILE A 203 15.51 -6.99 -3.97
N ILE A 204 16.48 -7.02 -3.06
CA ILE A 204 16.28 -6.69 -1.64
C ILE A 204 15.90 -5.21 -1.49
N SER A 205 16.62 -4.31 -2.17
CA SER A 205 16.31 -2.88 -2.14
C SER A 205 14.94 -2.58 -2.74
N SER A 206 14.57 -3.25 -3.84
CA SER A 206 13.23 -3.11 -4.44
C SER A 206 12.14 -3.55 -3.45
N ARG A 207 12.28 -4.71 -2.77
CA ARG A 207 11.34 -5.16 -1.74
C ARG A 207 11.25 -4.20 -0.56
N THR A 208 12.37 -3.65 -0.13
CA THR A 208 12.41 -2.64 0.94
C THR A 208 11.63 -1.38 0.55
N ILE A 209 11.85 -0.87 -0.66
CA ILE A 209 11.13 0.30 -1.18
C ILE A 209 9.66 -0.02 -1.46
N ASP A 210 9.30 -1.25 -1.84
CA ASP A 210 7.89 -1.67 -1.97
C ASP A 210 7.15 -1.52 -0.63
N ILE A 211 7.75 -1.96 0.48
CA ILE A 211 7.19 -1.81 1.84
C ILE A 211 7.03 -0.32 2.18
N ILE A 212 8.07 0.48 1.99
CA ILE A 212 8.01 1.94 2.22
C ILE A 212 6.92 2.58 1.37
N ALA A 213 6.85 2.24 0.08
CA ALA A 213 5.83 2.76 -0.83
C ALA A 213 4.41 2.36 -0.40
N ALA A 214 4.22 1.12 0.05
CA ALA A 214 2.93 0.65 0.56
C ALA A 214 2.50 1.41 1.81
N ILE A 215 3.40 1.64 2.77
CA ILE A 215 3.16 2.48 3.96
C ILE A 215 2.82 3.92 3.55
N GLN A 216 3.48 4.46 2.52
CA GLN A 216 3.19 5.77 1.93
C GLN A 216 1.90 5.82 1.10
N GLY A 217 1.14 4.72 1.03
CA GLY A 217 -0.09 4.62 0.24
C GLY A 217 0.11 4.58 -1.28
N LYS A 218 1.35 4.34 -1.74
CA LYS A 218 1.71 4.19 -3.16
C LYS A 218 1.70 2.70 -3.54
N PHE A 219 0.53 2.10 -3.66
CA PHE A 219 0.33 0.69 -4.01
C PHE A 219 -0.74 0.52 -5.08
N LYS A 220 -0.71 -0.63 -5.77
CA LYS A 220 -1.67 -0.95 -6.81
C LYS A 220 -3.03 -1.32 -6.21
N LYS A 221 -4.10 -0.79 -6.81
CA LYS A 221 -5.50 -0.94 -6.34
C LYS A 221 -6.38 -1.68 -7.34
N CYS A 222 -5.98 -1.71 -8.61
CA CYS A 222 -6.77 -2.28 -9.69
C CYS A 222 -5.91 -3.15 -10.60
N LEU A 223 -6.44 -4.30 -10.97
CA LEU A 223 -5.92 -5.19 -11.99
C LEU A 223 -6.91 -5.19 -13.16
N ILE A 224 -6.44 -4.75 -14.32
CA ILE A 224 -7.17 -4.75 -15.57
C ILE A 224 -6.68 -5.93 -16.40
N LEU A 225 -7.60 -6.76 -16.86
CA LEU A 225 -7.32 -8.00 -17.58
C LEU A 225 -7.85 -7.90 -19.00
N ASP A 226 -7.05 -8.32 -19.96
CA ASP A 226 -7.59 -8.84 -21.22
C ASP A 226 -8.23 -10.21 -20.99
N LEU A 227 -8.89 -10.76 -21.98
CA LEU A 227 -9.62 -12.02 -21.90
C LEU A 227 -8.93 -13.14 -22.68
N ASP A 228 -8.99 -13.09 -24.01
CA ASP A 228 -8.48 -14.13 -24.92
C ASP A 228 -6.98 -14.32 -24.73
N ASN A 229 -6.51 -15.55 -24.58
CA ASN A 229 -5.13 -15.94 -24.28
C ASN A 229 -4.51 -15.29 -23.03
N THR A 230 -5.31 -14.57 -22.24
CA THR A 230 -4.88 -13.96 -20.96
C THR A 230 -5.52 -14.68 -19.77
N ILE A 231 -6.85 -14.87 -19.74
CA ILE A 231 -7.55 -15.58 -18.66
C ILE A 231 -8.14 -16.94 -19.09
N TRP A 232 -8.17 -17.22 -20.36
CA TRP A 232 -8.42 -18.53 -20.98
C TRP A 232 -7.61 -18.66 -22.25
N GLY A 233 -7.36 -19.87 -22.73
CA GLY A 233 -6.73 -20.09 -24.03
C GLY A 233 -7.77 -20.12 -25.15
N GLY A 234 -7.40 -19.56 -26.30
CA GLY A 234 -8.27 -19.42 -27.46
C GLY A 234 -8.96 -18.06 -27.55
N VAL A 235 -9.73 -17.87 -28.62
CA VAL A 235 -10.45 -16.62 -28.94
C VAL A 235 -11.95 -16.90 -28.86
N VAL A 236 -12.63 -16.37 -27.85
CA VAL A 236 -14.04 -16.68 -27.59
C VAL A 236 -14.96 -16.31 -28.76
N GLY A 237 -14.59 -15.25 -29.52
CA GLY A 237 -15.34 -14.83 -30.71
C GLY A 237 -15.38 -15.87 -31.82
N ASP A 238 -14.33 -16.64 -31.99
CA ASP A 238 -14.13 -17.64 -33.03
C ASP A 238 -14.42 -19.07 -32.54
N ASP A 239 -13.92 -19.41 -31.34
CA ASP A 239 -13.98 -20.77 -30.78
C ASP A 239 -15.30 -21.06 -30.05
N GLY A 240 -16.00 -20.02 -29.59
CA GLY A 240 -17.14 -20.15 -28.67
C GLY A 240 -16.72 -20.48 -27.25
N TRP A 241 -17.61 -20.23 -26.31
CA TRP A 241 -17.33 -20.42 -24.87
C TRP A 241 -17.11 -21.90 -24.49
N GLU A 242 -17.60 -22.86 -25.31
CA GLU A 242 -17.45 -24.29 -25.11
C GLU A 242 -16.04 -24.81 -25.39
N ASN A 243 -15.31 -24.13 -26.29
CA ASN A 243 -14.02 -24.61 -26.78
C ASN A 243 -12.81 -23.82 -26.25
N ILE A 244 -13.02 -22.78 -25.46
CA ILE A 244 -11.91 -22.10 -24.77
C ILE A 244 -11.21 -23.05 -23.81
N GLN A 245 -9.90 -22.83 -23.62
CA GLN A 245 -9.08 -23.69 -22.77
C GLN A 245 -9.02 -23.13 -21.36
N VAL A 246 -9.79 -23.71 -20.46
CA VAL A 246 -9.85 -23.44 -19.03
C VAL A 246 -10.32 -24.69 -18.31
N GLY A 247 -9.87 -24.93 -17.08
CA GLY A 247 -10.28 -26.08 -16.28
C GLY A 247 -9.11 -26.74 -15.54
N HIS A 248 -9.42 -27.57 -14.56
CA HIS A 248 -8.42 -28.25 -13.72
C HIS A 248 -7.79 -29.49 -14.37
N GLY A 249 -8.22 -29.86 -15.57
CA GLY A 249 -7.63 -30.97 -16.33
C GLY A 249 -6.17 -30.72 -16.69
N LEU A 250 -5.47 -31.78 -17.14
CA LEU A 250 -4.08 -31.62 -17.61
C LEU A 250 -4.07 -30.82 -18.92
N GLY A 251 -3.04 -29.99 -19.07
CA GLY A 251 -2.83 -29.15 -20.25
C GLY A 251 -2.90 -27.66 -19.92
N ILE A 252 -2.89 -26.83 -20.97
CA ILE A 252 -2.77 -25.37 -20.85
C ILE A 252 -3.95 -24.74 -20.11
N GLY A 253 -5.14 -25.32 -20.16
CA GLY A 253 -6.32 -24.86 -19.44
C GLY A 253 -6.09 -24.77 -17.94
N LYS A 254 -5.24 -25.65 -17.38
CA LYS A 254 -4.85 -25.60 -15.96
C LYS A 254 -4.08 -24.31 -15.63
N ALA A 255 -3.16 -23.88 -16.47
CA ALA A 255 -2.40 -22.65 -16.25
C ALA A 255 -3.32 -21.42 -16.14
N PHE A 256 -4.30 -21.31 -17.04
CA PHE A 256 -5.30 -20.24 -16.97
C PHE A 256 -6.20 -20.35 -15.74
N THR A 257 -6.56 -21.56 -15.32
CA THR A 257 -7.34 -21.77 -14.10
C THR A 257 -6.57 -21.31 -12.86
N GLU A 258 -5.31 -21.73 -12.71
CA GLU A 258 -4.43 -21.29 -11.60
C GLU A 258 -4.22 -19.77 -11.60
N PHE A 259 -4.10 -19.17 -12.80
CA PHE A 259 -4.04 -17.71 -12.94
C PHE A 259 -5.34 -17.04 -12.47
N GLN A 260 -6.51 -17.53 -12.88
CA GLN A 260 -7.80 -17.03 -12.38
C GLN A 260 -7.95 -17.18 -10.86
N GLU A 261 -7.48 -18.29 -10.28
CA GLU A 261 -7.47 -18.49 -8.83
C GLU A 261 -6.62 -17.44 -8.11
N TRP A 262 -5.46 -17.11 -8.66
CA TRP A 262 -4.62 -16.02 -8.13
C TRP A 262 -5.32 -14.67 -8.21
N VAL A 263 -5.93 -14.35 -9.35
CA VAL A 263 -6.74 -13.13 -9.52
C VAL A 263 -7.89 -13.09 -8.50
N LYS A 264 -8.56 -14.22 -8.28
CA LYS A 264 -9.64 -14.33 -7.29
C LYS A 264 -9.15 -14.06 -5.87
N LYS A 265 -7.95 -14.56 -5.50
CA LYS A 265 -7.32 -14.28 -4.20
C LYS A 265 -6.98 -12.78 -4.06
N LEU A 266 -6.48 -12.14 -5.12
CA LEU A 266 -6.26 -10.68 -5.14
C LEU A 266 -7.56 -9.91 -4.94
N LYS A 267 -8.63 -10.28 -5.65
CA LYS A 267 -9.96 -9.70 -5.48
C LYS A 267 -10.47 -9.83 -4.05
N ASN A 268 -10.33 -11.01 -3.45
CA ASN A 268 -10.75 -11.27 -2.07
C ASN A 268 -9.94 -10.44 -1.05
N ARG A 269 -8.71 -10.06 -1.39
CA ARG A 269 -7.89 -9.11 -0.63
C ARG A 269 -8.28 -7.64 -0.89
N GLY A 270 -9.17 -7.38 -1.82
CA GLY A 270 -9.65 -6.03 -2.13
C GLY A 270 -8.96 -5.33 -3.29
N ILE A 271 -8.27 -6.06 -4.17
CA ILE A 271 -7.86 -5.55 -5.48
C ILE A 271 -9.09 -5.52 -6.38
N ILE A 272 -9.32 -4.38 -7.02
CA ILE A 272 -10.42 -4.19 -7.97
C ILE A 272 -10.06 -4.91 -9.26
N ILE A 273 -10.94 -5.76 -9.76
CA ILE A 273 -10.76 -6.42 -11.05
C ILE A 273 -11.59 -5.69 -12.09
N ALA A 274 -10.97 -5.35 -13.21
CA ALA A 274 -11.64 -4.80 -14.38
C ALA A 274 -11.24 -5.59 -15.63
N VAL A 275 -12.10 -5.59 -16.64
CA VAL A 275 -11.87 -6.21 -17.95
C VAL A 275 -11.72 -5.13 -19.01
N CYS A 276 -10.72 -5.29 -19.89
CA CYS A 276 -10.48 -4.46 -21.05
C CYS A 276 -10.12 -5.35 -22.25
N SER A 277 -11.09 -5.70 -23.06
CA SER A 277 -10.90 -6.66 -24.16
C SER A 277 -11.45 -6.14 -25.49
N LYS A 278 -10.85 -6.57 -26.60
CA LYS A 278 -11.35 -6.36 -27.95
C LYS A 278 -12.26 -7.52 -28.36
N ASN A 279 -13.51 -7.44 -27.94
CA ASN A 279 -14.51 -8.45 -28.17
C ASN A 279 -15.92 -7.85 -28.27
N ASP A 280 -16.89 -8.60 -28.80
CA ASP A 280 -18.31 -8.33 -28.55
C ASP A 280 -18.63 -8.59 -27.07
N GLU A 281 -19.25 -7.63 -26.41
CA GLU A 281 -19.47 -7.70 -24.95
C GLU A 281 -20.35 -8.91 -24.57
N GLY A 282 -21.38 -9.23 -25.38
CA GLY A 282 -22.27 -10.36 -25.11
C GLY A 282 -21.48 -11.67 -25.16
N LYS A 283 -20.69 -11.87 -26.22
CA LYS A 283 -19.84 -13.06 -26.39
C LYS A 283 -18.77 -13.16 -25.30
N ALA A 284 -18.14 -12.04 -24.95
CA ALA A 284 -17.11 -11.97 -23.92
C ALA A 284 -17.63 -12.37 -22.53
N LYS A 285 -18.91 -12.18 -22.24
CA LYS A 285 -19.55 -12.57 -20.98
C LYS A 285 -19.98 -14.02 -20.92
N GLU A 286 -20.20 -14.66 -22.05
CA GLU A 286 -20.69 -16.07 -22.12
C GLU A 286 -19.81 -17.06 -21.32
N PRO A 287 -18.46 -17.03 -21.37
CA PRO A 287 -17.64 -17.92 -20.56
C PRO A 287 -17.92 -17.79 -19.06
N PHE A 288 -18.06 -16.56 -18.56
CA PHE A 288 -18.31 -16.31 -17.14
C PHE A 288 -19.68 -16.82 -16.67
N GLU A 289 -20.67 -16.85 -17.57
CA GLU A 289 -22.05 -17.24 -17.28
C GLU A 289 -22.28 -18.73 -17.50
N LYS A 290 -21.69 -19.29 -18.55
CA LYS A 290 -22.05 -20.63 -19.07
C LYS A 290 -20.98 -21.69 -18.78
N ASN A 291 -19.68 -21.33 -18.76
CA ASN A 291 -18.63 -22.31 -18.59
C ASN A 291 -18.45 -22.65 -17.10
N PRO A 292 -18.70 -23.91 -16.69
CA PRO A 292 -18.58 -24.32 -15.29
C PRO A 292 -17.14 -24.32 -14.76
N GLU A 293 -16.13 -24.43 -15.63
CA GLU A 293 -14.71 -24.45 -15.27
C GLU A 293 -14.15 -23.05 -15.00
N MET A 294 -14.86 -21.98 -15.34
CA MET A 294 -14.44 -20.62 -15.04
C MET A 294 -14.45 -20.34 -13.53
N VAL A 295 -13.29 -19.96 -12.99
CA VAL A 295 -13.12 -19.57 -11.57
C VAL A 295 -13.64 -18.16 -11.31
N LEU A 296 -13.31 -17.22 -12.20
CA LEU A 296 -13.83 -15.85 -12.14
C LEU A 296 -15.28 -15.83 -12.63
N LYS A 297 -16.11 -15.03 -11.96
CA LYS A 297 -17.50 -14.79 -12.33
C LYS A 297 -17.72 -13.30 -12.57
N LEU A 298 -18.80 -12.91 -13.25
CA LEU A 298 -19.10 -11.49 -13.51
C LEU A 298 -19.17 -10.65 -12.22
N ASP A 299 -19.61 -11.25 -11.12
CA ASP A 299 -19.65 -10.58 -9.80
C ASP A 299 -18.25 -10.30 -9.20
N ASP A 300 -17.20 -10.85 -9.76
CA ASP A 300 -15.83 -10.53 -9.35
C ASP A 300 -15.26 -9.29 -10.06
N ILE A 301 -15.92 -8.84 -11.12
CA ILE A 301 -15.46 -7.78 -12.01
C ILE A 301 -16.21 -6.48 -11.70
N ALA A 302 -15.49 -5.44 -11.35
CA ALA A 302 -16.07 -4.15 -11.00
C ALA A 302 -16.50 -3.34 -12.25
N VAL A 303 -15.69 -3.40 -13.31
CA VAL A 303 -15.97 -2.72 -14.59
C VAL A 303 -15.62 -3.67 -15.72
N PHE A 304 -16.56 -3.90 -16.63
CA PHE A 304 -16.39 -4.77 -17.79
C PHE A 304 -16.49 -3.93 -19.06
N VAL A 305 -15.40 -3.80 -19.80
CA VAL A 305 -15.34 -3.09 -21.08
C VAL A 305 -14.84 -4.05 -22.16
N ALA A 306 -15.74 -4.46 -23.04
CA ALA A 306 -15.42 -5.27 -24.19
C ALA A 306 -16.06 -4.61 -25.43
N ASN A 307 -15.21 -4.11 -26.32
CA ASN A 307 -15.59 -3.46 -27.57
C ASN A 307 -14.38 -3.43 -28.51
N TRP A 308 -14.56 -2.93 -29.73
CA TRP A 308 -13.53 -2.87 -30.77
C TRP A 308 -12.70 -1.57 -30.75
N GLU A 309 -12.90 -0.71 -29.75
CA GLU A 309 -12.08 0.49 -29.56
C GLU A 309 -10.67 0.13 -29.08
N ASN A 310 -9.75 1.10 -29.15
CA ASN A 310 -8.39 0.86 -28.65
C ASN A 310 -8.38 0.70 -27.12
N LYS A 311 -7.50 -0.17 -26.61
CA LYS A 311 -7.41 -0.47 -25.19
C LYS A 311 -6.99 0.73 -24.33
N ALA A 312 -6.23 1.68 -24.89
CA ALA A 312 -5.84 2.89 -24.16
C ALA A 312 -7.06 3.76 -23.81
N ASP A 313 -8.02 3.94 -24.72
CA ASP A 313 -9.24 4.71 -24.47
C ASP A 313 -10.19 3.95 -23.52
N ASN A 314 -10.27 2.63 -23.68
CA ASN A 314 -11.01 1.77 -22.77
C ASN A 314 -10.45 1.83 -21.33
N ILE A 315 -9.13 1.84 -21.15
CA ILE A 315 -8.49 2.02 -19.82
C ILE A 315 -8.78 3.39 -19.25
N ARG A 316 -8.82 4.46 -20.07
CA ARG A 316 -9.26 5.81 -19.61
C ARG A 316 -10.72 5.79 -19.15
N THR A 317 -11.57 5.04 -19.83
CA THR A 317 -12.98 4.86 -19.44
C THR A 317 -13.10 4.10 -18.12
N ILE A 318 -12.35 3.01 -17.93
CA ILE A 318 -12.25 2.27 -16.66
C ILE A 318 -11.76 3.20 -15.55
N GLN A 319 -10.72 3.99 -15.82
CA GLN A 319 -10.17 4.95 -14.85
C GLN A 319 -11.22 5.97 -14.40
N ARG A 320 -11.97 6.57 -15.35
CA ARG A 320 -13.04 7.53 -15.03
C ARG A 320 -14.15 6.89 -14.20
N THR A 321 -14.56 5.66 -14.54
CA THR A 321 -15.60 4.92 -13.83
C THR A 321 -15.18 4.58 -12.40
N LEU A 322 -13.92 4.16 -12.21
CA LEU A 322 -13.40 3.78 -10.90
C LEU A 322 -12.91 4.99 -10.08
N ASN A 323 -12.68 6.14 -10.73
CA ASN A 323 -12.12 7.35 -10.12
C ASN A 323 -10.86 7.09 -9.28
N ILE A 324 -9.89 6.36 -9.84
CA ILE A 324 -8.57 6.06 -9.23
C ILE A 324 -7.46 6.48 -10.20
N GLY A 325 -6.26 6.78 -9.66
CA GLY A 325 -5.12 7.19 -10.49
C GLY A 325 -4.58 6.03 -11.34
N PHE A 326 -4.07 6.33 -12.54
CA PHE A 326 -3.42 5.34 -13.42
C PHE A 326 -2.24 4.64 -12.75
N ASP A 327 -1.51 5.34 -11.89
CA ASP A 327 -0.39 4.81 -11.10
C ASP A 327 -0.79 3.68 -10.13
N SER A 328 -2.08 3.56 -9.83
CA SER A 328 -2.65 2.48 -9.00
C SER A 328 -3.18 1.30 -9.82
N MET A 329 -3.00 1.31 -11.15
CA MET A 329 -3.50 0.28 -12.07
C MET A 329 -2.37 -0.61 -12.60
N VAL A 330 -2.70 -1.88 -12.81
CA VAL A 330 -1.90 -2.87 -13.53
C VAL A 330 -2.73 -3.39 -14.68
N PHE A 331 -2.17 -3.46 -15.87
CA PHE A 331 -2.82 -4.03 -17.05
C PHE A 331 -2.05 -5.26 -17.51
N LEU A 332 -2.75 -6.39 -17.65
CA LEU A 332 -2.21 -7.66 -18.16
C LEU A 332 -2.89 -8.03 -19.47
N ASP A 333 -2.08 -8.38 -20.44
CA ASP A 333 -2.47 -8.68 -21.81
C ASP A 333 -1.39 -9.58 -22.44
N ASP A 334 -1.76 -10.65 -23.15
CA ASP A 334 -0.82 -11.54 -23.83
C ASP A 334 -0.19 -10.88 -25.06
N ASN A 335 -0.90 -9.92 -25.70
CA ASN A 335 -0.49 -9.33 -26.97
C ASN A 335 0.53 -8.19 -26.75
N PRO A 336 1.78 -8.32 -27.23
CA PRO A 336 2.81 -7.29 -27.10
C PRO A 336 2.43 -5.93 -27.73
N PHE A 337 1.66 -5.95 -28.82
CA PHE A 337 1.21 -4.73 -29.49
C PHE A 337 0.26 -3.92 -28.59
N GLU A 338 -0.71 -4.57 -27.96
CA GLU A 338 -1.65 -3.92 -27.05
C GLU A 338 -0.94 -3.41 -25.78
N ARG A 339 0.00 -4.19 -25.23
CA ARG A 339 0.83 -3.74 -24.11
C ARG A 339 1.62 -2.48 -24.45
N ASN A 340 2.27 -2.44 -25.62
CA ASN A 340 3.05 -1.28 -26.04
C ASN A 340 2.17 -0.05 -26.28
N MET A 341 1.01 -0.24 -26.92
CA MET A 341 0.03 0.83 -27.11
C MET A 341 -0.38 1.46 -25.77
N VAL A 342 -0.67 0.66 -24.76
CA VAL A 342 -1.05 1.17 -23.43
C VAL A 342 0.12 1.89 -22.77
N ARG A 343 1.36 1.38 -22.85
CA ARG A 343 2.55 2.04 -22.28
C ARG A 343 2.80 3.42 -22.89
N GLU A 344 2.64 3.55 -24.20
CA GLU A 344 2.88 4.81 -24.91
C GLU A 344 1.78 5.84 -24.67
N HIS A 345 0.52 5.41 -24.59
CA HIS A 345 -0.62 6.33 -24.58
C HIS A 345 -1.26 6.54 -23.21
N VAL A 346 -0.98 5.69 -22.21
CA VAL A 346 -1.56 5.78 -20.86
C VAL A 346 -0.45 5.78 -19.82
N SER A 347 0.20 6.93 -19.67
CA SER A 347 1.25 7.10 -18.68
C SER A 347 0.77 6.79 -17.26
N GLY A 348 1.58 6.07 -16.49
CA GLY A 348 1.33 5.72 -15.08
C GLY A 348 0.78 4.30 -14.88
N VAL A 349 0.10 3.70 -15.87
CA VAL A 349 -0.32 2.30 -15.79
C VAL A 349 0.90 1.39 -15.81
N THR A 350 0.94 0.42 -14.89
CA THR A 350 1.97 -0.63 -14.93
C THR A 350 1.54 -1.73 -15.89
N VAL A 351 2.37 -1.98 -16.90
CA VAL A 351 2.09 -2.98 -17.93
C VAL A 351 3.25 -3.99 -17.98
N PRO A 352 3.18 -5.10 -17.23
CA PRO A 352 4.21 -6.15 -17.25
C PRO A 352 4.32 -6.82 -18.63
N GLU A 353 5.52 -7.35 -18.93
CA GLU A 353 5.70 -8.26 -20.06
C GLU A 353 5.28 -9.67 -19.63
N LEU A 354 4.11 -10.13 -20.08
CA LEU A 354 3.75 -11.54 -19.84
C LEU A 354 4.65 -12.45 -20.69
N PRO A 355 5.07 -13.61 -20.16
CA PRO A 355 5.71 -14.67 -20.93
C PRO A 355 4.81 -15.12 -22.10
N GLU A 356 5.41 -15.78 -23.10
CA GLU A 356 4.66 -16.37 -24.20
C GLU A 356 3.86 -17.61 -23.76
N ASP A 357 4.45 -18.42 -22.84
CA ASP A 357 3.79 -19.59 -22.28
C ASP A 357 2.95 -19.19 -21.06
N PRO A 358 1.62 -19.40 -21.08
CA PRO A 358 0.76 -19.15 -19.93
C PRO A 358 1.15 -19.94 -18.66
N GLY A 359 1.83 -21.07 -18.81
CA GLY A 359 2.38 -21.83 -17.69
C GLY A 359 3.38 -21.05 -16.84
N ASP A 360 4.04 -20.05 -17.42
CA ASP A 360 5.02 -19.21 -16.75
C ASP A 360 4.42 -17.92 -16.16
N TYR A 361 3.14 -17.59 -16.42
CA TYR A 361 2.53 -16.33 -15.99
C TYR A 361 2.66 -16.08 -14.49
N LEU A 362 2.28 -17.05 -13.67
CA LEU A 362 2.28 -16.90 -12.23
C LEU A 362 3.69 -16.75 -11.66
N GLU A 363 4.62 -17.61 -12.07
CA GLU A 363 6.01 -17.53 -11.59
C GLU A 363 6.65 -16.17 -11.94
N TYR A 364 6.39 -15.68 -13.14
CA TYR A 364 6.82 -14.35 -13.54
C TYR A 364 6.17 -13.25 -12.69
N LEU A 365 4.85 -13.25 -12.54
CA LEU A 365 4.12 -12.24 -11.76
C LEU A 365 4.52 -12.22 -10.28
N TYR A 366 4.84 -13.39 -9.70
CA TYR A 366 5.37 -13.48 -8.33
C TYR A 366 6.73 -12.78 -8.17
N THR A 367 7.53 -12.65 -9.24
CA THR A 367 8.80 -11.91 -9.17
C THR A 367 8.58 -10.41 -9.01
N LEU A 368 7.49 -9.88 -9.56
CA LEU A 368 7.27 -8.43 -9.70
C LEU A 368 6.75 -7.76 -8.42
N ASN A 369 6.16 -8.51 -7.48
CA ASN A 369 5.56 -7.99 -6.24
C ASN A 369 4.60 -6.80 -6.45
N LEU A 370 3.78 -6.87 -7.50
CA LEU A 370 2.96 -5.74 -7.96
C LEU A 370 1.96 -5.21 -6.93
N PHE A 371 1.51 -6.08 -6.03
CA PHE A 371 0.41 -5.80 -5.10
C PHE A 371 0.87 -5.79 -3.65
N GLU A 372 2.05 -5.22 -3.35
CA GLU A 372 2.50 -4.99 -1.97
C GLU A 372 1.47 -4.17 -1.19
N THR A 373 1.32 -4.45 0.09
CA THR A 373 0.38 -3.72 0.97
C THR A 373 0.90 -3.63 2.39
N ALA A 374 0.68 -2.50 3.03
CA ALA A 374 1.01 -2.27 4.43
C ALA A 374 -0.19 -2.45 5.38
N SER A 375 -1.40 -2.66 4.86
CA SER A 375 -2.61 -2.83 5.67
C SER A 375 -3.69 -3.62 4.95
N PHE A 376 -4.52 -4.31 5.73
CA PHE A 376 -5.69 -5.03 5.25
C PHE A 376 -6.81 -4.94 6.30
N SER A 377 -8.06 -4.81 5.87
CA SER A 377 -9.24 -4.83 6.73
C SER A 377 -10.38 -5.63 6.10
N GLU A 378 -11.36 -6.01 6.91
CA GLU A 378 -12.57 -6.72 6.43
C GLU A 378 -13.36 -5.92 5.37
N ASP A 379 -13.36 -4.58 5.46
CA ASP A 379 -13.98 -3.71 4.45
C ASP A 379 -13.37 -3.88 3.06
N ASP A 380 -12.10 -4.30 2.97
CA ASP A 380 -11.43 -4.52 1.69
C ASP A 380 -12.08 -5.67 0.91
N LYS A 381 -12.63 -6.67 1.58
CA LYS A 381 -13.33 -7.79 0.96
C LYS A 381 -14.56 -7.33 0.15
N ASN A 382 -15.20 -6.24 0.57
CA ASN A 382 -16.39 -5.69 -0.07
C ASN A 382 -16.08 -4.66 -1.18
N ARG A 383 -14.80 -4.39 -1.44
CA ARG A 383 -14.39 -3.31 -2.34
C ARG A 383 -14.94 -3.48 -3.76
N THR A 384 -14.86 -4.65 -4.35
CA THR A 384 -15.41 -4.91 -5.70
C THR A 384 -16.89 -4.52 -5.78
N LYS A 385 -17.71 -4.95 -4.80
CA LYS A 385 -19.14 -4.61 -4.74
C LYS A 385 -19.36 -3.11 -4.62
N GLN A 386 -18.55 -2.42 -3.82
CA GLN A 386 -18.62 -0.95 -3.68
C GLN A 386 -18.33 -0.25 -5.03
N TYR A 387 -17.36 -0.72 -5.80
CA TYR A 387 -17.05 -0.14 -7.11
C TYR A 387 -18.06 -0.52 -8.20
N GLN A 388 -18.69 -1.69 -8.14
CA GLN A 388 -19.83 -2.03 -9.01
C GLN A 388 -21.01 -1.09 -8.76
N ILE A 389 -21.28 -0.79 -7.50
CA ILE A 389 -22.30 0.19 -7.10
C ILE A 389 -21.93 1.58 -7.63
N GLU A 390 -20.65 1.97 -7.58
CA GLU A 390 -20.17 3.24 -8.12
C GLU A 390 -20.35 3.31 -9.63
N ALA A 391 -20.02 2.27 -10.37
CA ALA A 391 -20.26 2.21 -11.81
C ALA A 391 -21.74 2.41 -12.16
N LYS A 392 -22.66 1.85 -11.37
CA LYS A 392 -24.11 2.07 -11.54
C LYS A 392 -24.51 3.54 -11.26
N ARG A 393 -23.90 4.19 -10.26
CA ARG A 393 -24.13 5.62 -9.97
C ARG A 393 -23.67 6.52 -11.12
N VAL A 394 -22.45 6.27 -11.64
CA VAL A 394 -21.90 7.02 -12.78
C VAL A 394 -22.84 6.89 -14.00
N SER A 395 -23.33 5.69 -14.28
CA SER A 395 -24.31 5.47 -15.36
C SER A 395 -25.60 6.24 -15.12
N LEU A 396 -26.12 6.25 -13.86
CA LEU A 396 -27.31 7.01 -13.52
C LEU A 396 -27.08 8.52 -13.66
N GLN A 397 -25.92 9.04 -13.21
CA GLN A 397 -25.58 10.46 -13.30
C GLN A 397 -25.68 10.97 -14.74
N GLN A 398 -25.29 10.18 -15.72
CA GLN A 398 -25.36 10.53 -17.13
C GLN A 398 -26.80 10.72 -17.65
N SER A 399 -27.81 10.22 -16.94
CA SER A 399 -29.23 10.40 -17.28
C SER A 399 -29.84 11.70 -16.73
N PHE A 400 -29.13 12.42 -15.87
CA PHE A 400 -29.56 13.70 -15.32
C PHE A 400 -28.92 14.88 -16.05
N THR A 401 -29.66 15.93 -16.26
CA THR A 401 -29.18 17.21 -16.84
C THR A 401 -28.77 18.21 -15.75
N ASN A 402 -29.21 18.00 -14.50
CA ASN A 402 -28.97 18.87 -13.35
C ASN A 402 -28.30 18.08 -12.22
N GLU A 403 -27.13 18.55 -11.76
CA GLU A 403 -26.37 17.91 -10.68
C GLU A 403 -27.13 17.91 -9.35
N ALA A 404 -27.82 18.99 -9.01
CA ALA A 404 -28.60 19.08 -7.76
C ALA A 404 -29.75 18.05 -7.72
N GLU A 405 -30.44 17.83 -8.85
CA GLU A 405 -31.49 16.81 -8.95
C GLU A 405 -30.91 15.39 -8.81
N PHE A 406 -29.75 15.14 -9.42
CA PHE A 406 -29.04 13.88 -9.24
C PHE A 406 -28.67 13.64 -7.78
N LEU A 407 -28.04 14.63 -7.12
CA LEU A 407 -27.63 14.52 -5.71
C LEU A 407 -28.83 14.29 -4.77
N LYS A 408 -29.94 15.01 -4.98
CA LYS A 408 -31.21 14.78 -4.24
C LYS A 408 -31.73 13.37 -4.44
N SER A 409 -31.63 12.84 -5.66
CA SER A 409 -32.11 11.50 -5.99
C SER A 409 -31.36 10.37 -5.31
N LEU A 410 -30.18 10.64 -4.73
CA LEU A 410 -29.36 9.65 -4.06
C LEU A 410 -29.85 9.33 -2.63
N ASP A 411 -30.69 10.18 -2.01
CA ASP A 411 -31.18 10.01 -0.63
C ASP A 411 -30.04 9.74 0.37
N MET A 412 -29.02 10.62 0.34
CA MET A 412 -27.80 10.44 1.10
C MET A 412 -27.98 10.66 2.60
N VAL A 413 -27.41 9.77 3.41
CA VAL A 413 -27.40 9.83 4.87
C VAL A 413 -25.99 9.64 5.40
N SER A 414 -25.55 10.47 6.34
CA SER A 414 -24.25 10.39 7.01
C SER A 414 -24.42 10.28 8.53
N GLU A 415 -23.71 9.35 9.13
CA GLU A 415 -23.51 9.27 10.58
C GLU A 415 -22.17 9.92 10.93
N VAL A 416 -22.17 10.77 11.97
CA VAL A 416 -20.99 11.50 12.45
C VAL A 416 -20.65 11.04 13.85
N LYS A 417 -19.44 10.52 14.07
CA LYS A 417 -18.96 10.02 15.37
C LYS A 417 -17.53 10.50 15.64
N GLY A 418 -17.17 10.60 16.92
CA GLY A 418 -15.78 10.66 17.33
C GLY A 418 -15.03 9.35 17.02
N PHE A 419 -13.73 9.35 17.25
CA PHE A 419 -12.98 8.10 17.16
C PHE A 419 -13.34 7.20 18.34
N ASP A 420 -13.29 5.91 18.10
CA ASP A 420 -13.50 4.85 19.07
C ASP A 420 -12.71 3.59 18.65
N LYS A 421 -12.61 2.62 19.54
CA LYS A 421 -11.87 1.36 19.30
C LYS A 421 -12.35 0.59 18.07
N PHE A 422 -13.61 0.79 17.61
CA PHE A 422 -14.17 0.09 16.46
C PHE A 422 -13.78 0.78 15.15
N ASN A 423 -13.73 2.12 15.12
CA ASN A 423 -13.42 2.86 13.90
C ASN A 423 -11.92 3.20 13.75
N THR A 424 -11.12 3.17 14.83
CA THR A 424 -9.67 3.46 14.83
C THR A 424 -8.88 2.69 13.76
N PRO A 425 -9.04 1.36 13.57
CA PRO A 425 -8.32 0.65 12.51
C PRO A 425 -8.68 1.17 11.11
N ARG A 426 -9.94 1.50 10.92
CA ARG A 426 -10.43 2.03 9.63
C ARG A 426 -9.97 3.45 9.36
N VAL A 427 -9.93 4.30 10.38
CA VAL A 427 -9.39 5.66 10.29
C VAL A 427 -7.91 5.62 9.88
N ALA A 428 -7.10 4.82 10.57
CA ALA A 428 -5.69 4.62 10.26
C ALA A 428 -5.51 4.12 8.80
N GLN A 429 -6.25 3.10 8.41
CA GLN A 429 -6.21 2.57 7.05
C GLN A 429 -6.61 3.61 5.99
N LEU A 430 -7.68 4.38 6.23
CA LEU A 430 -8.13 5.40 5.29
C LEU A 430 -7.09 6.52 5.13
N SER A 431 -6.36 6.89 6.21
CA SER A 431 -5.26 7.85 6.14
C SER A 431 -4.15 7.38 5.18
N GLN A 432 -3.83 6.09 5.19
CA GLN A 432 -2.81 5.48 4.34
C GLN A 432 -3.25 5.38 2.87
N ARG A 433 -4.56 5.30 2.60
CA ARG A 433 -5.11 5.05 1.26
C ARG A 433 -5.65 6.29 0.55
N SER A 434 -5.88 7.39 1.27
CA SER A 434 -6.38 8.65 0.71
C SER A 434 -5.21 9.50 0.23
N ASN A 435 -5.03 9.58 -1.09
CA ASN A 435 -3.94 10.33 -1.71
C ASN A 435 -4.44 11.59 -2.44
N GLN A 436 -5.59 11.50 -3.10
CA GLN A 436 -6.14 12.59 -3.91
C GLN A 436 -6.81 13.65 -3.05
N PHE A 437 -7.67 13.21 -2.12
CA PHE A 437 -8.29 14.10 -1.15
C PHE A 437 -7.65 13.89 0.23
N ASN A 438 -6.51 14.51 0.44
CA ASN A 438 -5.81 14.60 1.72
C ASN A 438 -5.02 15.91 1.75
N LEU A 439 -5.47 16.85 2.56
CA LEU A 439 -4.98 18.22 2.54
C LEU A 439 -3.55 18.37 3.05
N ARG A 440 -3.11 17.50 3.96
CA ARG A 440 -1.74 17.53 4.53
C ARG A 440 -0.95 16.26 4.31
N THR A 441 -1.55 15.23 3.74
CA THR A 441 -0.95 13.93 3.40
C THR A 441 -0.33 13.20 4.61
N VAL A 442 -0.81 13.46 5.83
CA VAL A 442 -0.37 12.76 7.04
C VAL A 442 -0.89 11.32 7.02
N ARG A 443 -0.06 10.38 7.47
CA ARG A 443 -0.36 8.95 7.56
C ARG A 443 -0.27 8.52 9.01
N TYR A 444 -1.27 7.81 9.47
CA TYR A 444 -1.37 7.38 10.86
C TYR A 444 -1.33 5.87 10.97
N THR A 445 -0.70 5.39 12.02
CA THR A 445 -0.87 4.03 12.54
C THR A 445 -2.10 3.97 13.45
N GLU A 446 -2.57 2.77 13.77
CA GLU A 446 -3.67 2.61 14.72
C GLU A 446 -3.32 3.13 16.12
N ALA A 447 -2.05 2.97 16.55
CA ALA A 447 -1.57 3.46 17.84
C ALA A 447 -1.59 5.00 17.90
N GLU A 448 -1.17 5.69 16.83
CA GLU A 448 -1.24 7.16 16.74
C GLU A 448 -2.69 7.66 16.78
N ILE A 449 -3.61 6.98 16.08
CA ILE A 449 -5.04 7.33 16.13
C ILE A 449 -5.62 7.08 17.54
N ALA A 450 -5.26 5.99 18.20
CA ALA A 450 -5.70 5.70 19.58
C ALA A 450 -5.14 6.72 20.59
N ALA A 451 -3.93 7.21 20.39
CA ALA A 451 -3.36 8.29 21.21
C ALA A 451 -4.14 9.60 21.00
N ILE A 452 -4.46 9.98 19.76
CA ILE A 452 -5.27 11.16 19.42
C ILE A 452 -6.70 11.04 20.00
N GLU A 453 -7.31 9.84 19.94
CA GLU A 453 -8.63 9.58 20.53
C GLU A 453 -8.69 9.91 22.02
N SER A 454 -7.64 9.58 22.75
CA SER A 454 -7.55 9.77 24.21
C SER A 454 -7.09 11.16 24.65
N ASP A 455 -6.60 12.00 23.75
CA ASP A 455 -6.05 13.32 24.05
C ASP A 455 -7.13 14.40 23.92
N LEU A 456 -7.46 15.06 25.04
CA LEU A 456 -8.45 16.15 25.10
C LEU A 456 -8.06 17.40 24.29
N HIS A 457 -6.81 17.50 23.86
CA HIS A 457 -6.34 18.57 22.97
C HIS A 457 -6.93 18.47 21.57
N TYR A 458 -7.36 17.29 21.20
CA TYR A 458 -7.98 17.04 19.90
C TYR A 458 -9.50 16.90 19.99
N ALA A 459 -10.18 17.20 18.88
CA ALA A 459 -11.55 16.80 18.61
C ALA A 459 -11.58 16.01 17.29
N THR A 460 -12.17 14.83 17.33
CA THR A 460 -12.11 13.88 16.22
C THR A 460 -13.48 13.62 15.61
N PHE A 461 -13.54 13.51 14.29
CA PHE A 461 -14.76 13.20 13.56
C PHE A 461 -14.51 12.16 12.49
N SER A 462 -15.34 11.15 12.49
CA SER A 462 -15.47 10.17 11.44
C SER A 462 -16.86 10.25 10.82
N PHE A 463 -16.93 10.25 9.49
CA PHE A 463 -18.18 10.36 8.74
C PHE A 463 -18.38 9.11 7.91
N THR A 464 -19.56 8.54 7.96
CA THR A 464 -20.02 7.51 7.02
C THR A 464 -20.83 8.16 5.91
N LEU A 465 -21.10 7.44 4.83
CA LEU A 465 -22.05 7.86 3.80
C LEU A 465 -22.78 6.63 3.24
N ALA A 466 -24.09 6.62 3.38
CA ALA A 466 -24.98 5.69 2.71
C ALA A 466 -25.89 6.42 1.74
N ASP A 467 -26.29 5.75 0.66
CA ASP A 467 -27.26 6.23 -0.30
C ASP A 467 -28.17 5.08 -0.77
N ARG A 468 -29.13 5.35 -1.65
CA ARG A 468 -30.08 4.35 -2.16
C ARG A 468 -29.42 3.13 -2.84
N PHE A 469 -28.15 3.22 -3.23
CA PHE A 469 -27.42 2.11 -3.85
C PHE A 469 -26.66 1.26 -2.83
N GLY A 470 -26.36 1.81 -1.64
CA GLY A 470 -25.69 1.09 -0.57
C GLY A 470 -24.89 1.95 0.38
N ASP A 471 -24.25 1.28 1.33
CA ASP A 471 -23.40 1.91 2.34
C ASP A 471 -21.93 1.96 1.84
N ASN A 472 -21.34 3.16 1.85
CA ASN A 472 -19.94 3.36 1.53
C ASN A 472 -19.01 3.22 2.75
N GLY A 473 -19.59 3.00 3.95
CA GLY A 473 -18.87 2.92 5.21
C GLY A 473 -18.23 4.25 5.62
N LEU A 474 -17.16 4.21 6.40
CA LEU A 474 -16.40 5.38 6.81
C LEU A 474 -15.64 5.97 5.61
N ILE A 475 -15.94 7.23 5.29
CA ILE A 475 -15.47 7.87 4.05
C ILE A 475 -14.74 9.19 4.26
N CYS A 476 -14.93 9.88 5.37
CA CYS A 476 -14.27 11.15 5.67
C CYS A 476 -13.81 11.17 7.12
N VAL A 477 -12.66 11.78 7.35
CA VAL A 477 -12.05 11.89 8.68
C VAL A 477 -11.52 13.30 8.88
N ILE A 478 -11.80 13.84 10.07
CA ILE A 478 -11.30 15.13 10.54
C ILE A 478 -10.63 14.93 11.92
N ILE A 479 -9.49 15.54 12.08
CA ILE A 479 -8.83 15.75 13.36
C ILE A 479 -8.66 17.24 13.54
N LEU A 480 -9.33 17.81 14.55
CA LEU A 480 -9.18 19.20 14.95
C LEU A 480 -8.26 19.28 16.17
N GLU A 481 -7.30 20.17 16.12
CA GLU A 481 -6.42 20.51 17.22
C GLU A 481 -6.87 21.85 17.83
N LYS A 482 -7.01 21.90 19.16
CA LYS A 482 -7.37 23.11 19.90
C LYS A 482 -6.11 23.92 20.16
N GLN A 483 -5.83 24.93 19.31
CA GLN A 483 -4.63 25.76 19.44
C GLN A 483 -4.70 26.72 20.64
N ASP A 484 -5.89 27.27 20.87
CA ASP A 484 -6.20 28.15 22.00
C ASP A 484 -7.70 28.09 22.31
N THR A 485 -8.23 28.99 23.16
CA THR A 485 -9.63 29.03 23.57
C THR A 485 -10.60 29.51 22.47
N GLU A 486 -10.08 30.09 21.38
CA GLU A 486 -10.90 30.67 20.29
C GLU A 486 -10.58 30.05 18.92
N THR A 487 -9.53 29.25 18.80
CA THR A 487 -9.00 28.80 17.51
C THR A 487 -8.88 27.27 17.44
N LEU A 488 -9.51 26.70 16.41
CA LEU A 488 -9.33 25.31 16.00
C LEU A 488 -8.42 25.24 14.79
N PHE A 489 -7.56 24.23 14.74
CA PHE A 489 -6.72 23.93 13.57
C PHE A 489 -7.15 22.58 12.98
N ILE A 490 -7.41 22.54 11.68
CA ILE A 490 -7.67 21.29 10.96
C ILE A 490 -6.35 20.58 10.74
N ASN A 491 -5.95 19.78 11.73
CA ASN A 491 -4.74 18.98 11.68
C ASN A 491 -4.82 17.94 10.56
N THR A 492 -6.01 17.37 10.33
CA THR A 492 -6.22 16.36 9.31
C THR A 492 -7.61 16.50 8.68
N TRP A 493 -7.64 16.49 7.35
CA TRP A 493 -8.85 16.30 6.55
C TRP A 493 -8.55 15.43 5.34
N PHE A 494 -9.11 14.24 5.34
CA PHE A 494 -9.04 13.37 4.17
C PHE A 494 -10.38 12.67 3.90
N MET A 495 -10.61 12.35 2.62
CA MET A 495 -11.80 11.63 2.17
C MET A 495 -11.46 10.50 1.20
N SER A 496 -12.34 9.52 1.15
CA SER A 496 -12.32 8.47 0.13
C SER A 496 -12.65 9.06 -1.25
N CYS A 497 -11.89 8.70 -2.28
CA CYS A 497 -12.16 9.13 -3.65
C CYS A 497 -13.54 8.69 -4.17
N ARG A 498 -14.17 7.68 -3.58
CA ARG A 498 -15.49 7.16 -3.94
C ARG A 498 -16.64 8.13 -3.73
N VAL A 499 -16.47 9.11 -2.84
CA VAL A 499 -17.56 10.03 -2.44
C VAL A 499 -17.32 11.47 -2.84
N LEU A 500 -16.29 11.73 -3.64
CA LEU A 500 -16.00 13.07 -4.15
C LEU A 500 -17.16 13.58 -5.02
N LYS A 501 -17.36 14.89 -4.99
CA LYS A 501 -18.44 15.58 -5.73
C LYS A 501 -19.86 15.18 -5.29
N ARG A 502 -20.05 14.75 -4.05
CA ARG A 502 -21.38 14.44 -3.48
C ARG A 502 -21.84 15.44 -2.42
N GLY A 503 -21.13 16.56 -2.28
CA GLY A 503 -21.44 17.59 -1.27
C GLY A 503 -20.98 17.23 0.13
N MET A 504 -20.13 16.18 0.28
CA MET A 504 -19.57 15.77 1.56
C MET A 504 -18.66 16.84 2.16
N GLU A 505 -18.02 17.64 1.32
CA GLU A 505 -17.17 18.77 1.69
C GLU A 505 -17.96 19.83 2.46
N ASN A 506 -19.13 20.21 1.92
CA ASN A 506 -20.05 21.17 2.54
C ASN A 506 -20.63 20.61 3.84
N PHE A 507 -21.11 19.36 3.81
CA PHE A 507 -21.66 18.68 4.99
C PHE A 507 -20.63 18.59 6.13
N THR A 508 -19.39 18.24 5.80
CA THR A 508 -18.30 18.18 6.78
C THR A 508 -18.04 19.56 7.38
N LEU A 509 -17.87 20.61 6.54
CA LEU A 509 -17.62 21.96 7.05
C LEU A 509 -18.76 22.48 7.92
N ASN A 510 -20.03 22.30 7.51
CA ASN A 510 -21.19 22.67 8.32
C ASN A 510 -21.10 22.01 9.72
N THR A 511 -20.76 20.72 9.77
CA THR A 511 -20.59 19.98 11.03
C THR A 511 -19.46 20.56 11.89
N LEU A 512 -18.32 20.94 11.28
CA LEU A 512 -17.19 21.52 12.02
C LEU A 512 -17.53 22.90 12.58
N VAL A 513 -18.24 23.73 11.82
CA VAL A 513 -18.67 25.05 12.28
C VAL A 513 -19.69 24.94 13.42
N ASP A 514 -20.63 24.01 13.35
CA ASP A 514 -21.58 23.75 14.43
C ASP A 514 -20.86 23.32 15.72
N TYR A 515 -19.85 22.46 15.59
CA TYR A 515 -19.00 22.07 16.72
C TYR A 515 -18.25 23.28 17.30
N ALA A 516 -17.64 24.11 16.43
CA ALA A 516 -16.90 25.30 16.85
C ALA A 516 -17.81 26.28 17.61
N ARG A 517 -19.00 26.59 17.07
CA ARG A 517 -20.00 27.45 17.73
C ARG A 517 -20.43 26.91 19.07
N SER A 518 -20.74 25.62 19.15
CA SER A 518 -21.20 24.97 20.38
C SER A 518 -20.15 24.93 21.49
N ASN A 519 -18.85 25.04 21.13
CA ASN A 519 -17.74 25.01 22.07
C ASN A 519 -17.04 26.37 22.23
N GLY A 520 -17.60 27.45 21.66
CA GLY A 520 -17.11 28.83 21.85
C GLY A 520 -15.90 29.22 21.02
N PHE A 521 -15.52 28.43 20.03
CA PHE A 521 -14.45 28.77 19.09
C PHE A 521 -14.95 29.77 18.04
N LYS A 522 -14.09 30.74 17.70
CA LYS A 522 -14.41 31.80 16.75
C LYS A 522 -13.76 31.61 15.38
N ARG A 523 -12.68 30.83 15.32
CA ARG A 523 -11.88 30.66 14.09
C ARG A 523 -11.55 29.20 13.85
N ILE A 524 -11.57 28.81 12.57
CA ILE A 524 -11.06 27.51 12.10
C ILE A 524 -9.93 27.79 11.12
N ILE A 525 -8.74 27.27 11.39
CA ILE A 525 -7.57 27.37 10.51
C ILE A 525 -7.40 26.05 9.77
N GLY A 526 -7.21 26.12 8.46
CA GLY A 526 -6.87 24.98 7.63
C GLY A 526 -5.53 25.17 6.93
N GLU A 527 -4.81 24.08 6.68
CA GLU A 527 -3.53 24.07 5.99
C GLU A 527 -3.56 23.13 4.78
N TYR A 528 -3.05 23.60 3.66
CA TYR A 528 -2.80 22.78 2.48
C TYR A 528 -1.31 22.59 2.27
N LEU A 529 -0.86 21.34 2.25
CA LEU A 529 0.50 20.93 1.92
C LEU A 529 0.50 20.23 0.55
N PRO A 530 1.07 20.85 -0.49
CA PRO A 530 1.08 20.28 -1.84
C PRO A 530 1.78 18.91 -1.89
N SER A 531 1.24 18.00 -2.67
CA SER A 531 1.89 16.75 -3.02
C SER A 531 1.61 16.41 -4.48
N ALA A 532 2.37 15.47 -5.05
CA ALA A 532 2.18 15.04 -6.45
C ALA A 532 0.77 14.48 -6.74
N LYS A 533 -0.02 14.15 -5.70
CA LYS A 533 -1.32 13.46 -5.85
C LYS A 533 -2.52 14.25 -5.34
N ASN A 534 -2.33 15.31 -4.56
CA ASN A 534 -3.42 16.07 -3.95
C ASN A 534 -3.71 17.42 -4.61
N GLN A 535 -3.19 17.67 -5.79
CA GLN A 535 -3.44 18.93 -6.53
C GLN A 535 -4.92 19.25 -6.69
N MET A 536 -5.79 18.23 -6.78
CA MET A 536 -7.23 18.43 -6.91
C MET A 536 -7.86 19.17 -5.72
N VAL A 537 -7.21 19.21 -4.56
CA VAL A 537 -7.71 19.88 -3.34
C VAL A 537 -6.98 21.19 -3.03
N GLU A 538 -6.14 21.69 -3.94
CA GLU A 538 -5.44 22.97 -3.78
C GLU A 538 -6.40 24.15 -3.54
N GLY A 539 -7.51 24.19 -4.28
CA GLY A 539 -8.57 25.20 -4.14
C GLY A 539 -9.61 24.89 -3.06
N HIS A 540 -9.47 23.84 -2.27
CA HIS A 540 -10.51 23.35 -1.37
C HIS A 540 -10.94 24.38 -0.32
N TYR A 541 -10.01 24.93 0.43
CA TYR A 541 -10.33 25.94 1.46
C TYR A 541 -10.93 27.22 0.87
N PRO A 542 -10.40 27.83 -0.21
CA PRO A 542 -11.05 28.96 -0.87
C PRO A 542 -12.48 28.67 -1.34
N HIS A 543 -12.74 27.51 -1.93
CA HIS A 543 -14.10 27.12 -2.36
C HIS A 543 -15.08 27.00 -1.18
N LEU A 544 -14.58 26.63 -0.02
CA LEU A 544 -15.36 26.55 1.20
C LEU A 544 -15.52 27.90 1.93
N GLY A 545 -14.92 28.99 1.42
CA GLY A 545 -15.05 30.35 1.95
C GLY A 545 -13.98 30.72 2.98
N PHE A 546 -12.91 29.96 3.08
CA PHE A 546 -11.75 30.34 3.89
C PHE A 546 -10.94 31.44 3.19
N SER A 547 -10.42 32.37 3.97
CA SER A 547 -9.51 33.43 3.50
C SER A 547 -8.06 33.03 3.73
N LYS A 548 -7.17 33.26 2.76
CA LYS A 548 -5.74 32.95 2.87
C LYS A 548 -5.07 33.91 3.84
N ILE A 549 -4.32 33.38 4.81
CA ILE A 549 -3.58 34.15 5.83
C ILE A 549 -2.06 34.02 5.69
N GLU A 550 -1.57 32.89 5.20
CA GLU A 550 -0.16 32.62 5.02
C GLU A 550 0.04 31.69 3.81
N GLY A 551 1.15 31.80 3.08
CA GLY A 551 1.46 30.84 2.05
C GLY A 551 2.59 31.21 1.13
N GLY A 552 3.32 30.17 0.72
CA GLY A 552 4.35 30.11 -0.31
C GLY A 552 4.17 28.86 -1.15
N ASP A 553 5.18 28.49 -1.92
CA ASP A 553 5.13 27.34 -2.85
C ASP A 553 4.97 25.99 -2.15
N ASN A 554 5.35 25.88 -0.86
CA ASN A 554 5.39 24.61 -0.11
C ASN A 554 4.25 24.42 0.89
N ALA A 555 3.47 25.47 1.23
CA ALA A 555 2.36 25.40 2.16
C ALA A 555 1.48 26.64 2.06
N ALA A 556 0.19 26.49 2.29
CA ALA A 556 -0.75 27.61 2.38
C ALA A 556 -1.69 27.42 3.58
N LYS A 557 -1.84 28.46 4.40
CA LYS A 557 -2.79 28.48 5.52
C LYS A 557 -3.96 29.40 5.23
N TYR A 558 -5.10 29.00 5.73
CA TYR A 558 -6.38 29.66 5.51
C TYR A 558 -7.14 29.75 6.82
N VAL A 559 -7.97 30.77 6.98
CA VAL A 559 -8.84 30.97 8.14
C VAL A 559 -10.29 31.13 7.73
N LEU A 560 -11.19 30.53 8.49
CA LEU A 560 -12.63 30.74 8.44
C LEU A 560 -13.08 31.40 9.75
N ASP A 561 -13.87 32.46 9.62
CA ASP A 561 -14.57 33.09 10.73
C ASP A 561 -15.88 32.34 10.99
N VAL A 562 -16.05 31.83 12.20
CA VAL A 562 -17.20 31.00 12.59
C VAL A 562 -18.47 31.84 12.77
N GLU A 563 -18.36 33.13 13.16
CA GLU A 563 -19.50 34.00 13.40
C GLU A 563 -20.18 34.42 12.08
N THR A 564 -19.36 34.69 11.06
CA THR A 564 -19.82 35.15 9.75
C THR A 564 -20.15 34.01 8.77
N TYR A 565 -19.91 32.75 9.17
CA TYR A 565 -20.15 31.63 8.30
C TYR A 565 -21.64 31.38 8.06
N GLU A 566 -22.00 31.29 6.79
CA GLU A 566 -23.32 30.86 6.33
C GLU A 566 -23.28 29.37 5.95
N GLU A 567 -24.28 28.62 6.44
CA GLU A 567 -24.40 27.20 6.16
C GLU A 567 -24.47 26.91 4.65
N LYS A 568 -23.66 25.97 4.20
CA LYS A 568 -23.60 25.62 2.78
C LYS A 568 -24.64 24.58 2.43
N GLU A 569 -25.29 24.77 1.27
CA GLU A 569 -26.25 23.80 0.76
C GLU A 569 -25.59 22.41 0.56
N CYS A 570 -26.22 21.40 1.11
CA CYS A 570 -25.84 19.99 0.88
C CYS A 570 -27.10 19.10 0.92
N TYR A 571 -27.03 17.95 0.24
CA TYR A 571 -28.15 17.01 0.11
C TYR A 571 -27.86 15.73 0.91
N ILE A 572 -27.23 15.86 2.08
CA ILE A 572 -26.87 14.78 2.99
C ILE A 572 -27.61 15.00 4.30
N THR A 573 -28.40 14.02 4.72
CA THR A 573 -29.10 14.05 6.01
C THR A 573 -28.17 13.50 7.10
N LYS A 574 -28.06 14.22 8.21
CA LYS A 574 -27.36 13.74 9.40
C LYS A 574 -28.26 12.73 10.14
N LYS A 575 -27.69 11.55 10.44
CA LYS A 575 -28.37 10.49 11.22
C LYS A 575 -28.18 10.69 12.71
#